data_133f2d9b7edf2ac06ffae74daf3db404
#
_entry.id   133f2d9b7edf2ac06ffae74daf3db404
#
_cell.length_a   1.000
_cell.length_b   1.000
_cell.length_c   1.000
_cell.angle_alpha   90.00
_cell.angle_beta   90.00
_cell.angle_gamma   90.00
#
_symmetry.space_group_name_H-M   'P 1'
#
loop_
_entity.id
_entity.type
_entity.pdbx_description
1 polymer ?
#
loop_
_entity_poly.entity_id
_entity_poly.type
_entity_poly.pdbx_seq_one_letter_code
_entity_poly.pdbx_strand_id
1 'polypeptide(L)'
;MSTTPDASLLKTRQHFQILDGLRGVAAITVVIFHFMEIAQPDYEKSFVGHAFLAVDFFFCLSGFVIAYAYDTRIKEIGFSTFVKLRLIRLHPLVIIGSIIGLLCWLFDPFSDLHTKYGAFKAFLMFVTSCLMIPYPVIRERYFNLFHYNPPSWSLFWEYIANISYALVLVKLRNKILWVLVAIGAVLICYETKRSGSIAGGWGGDNISAGFIRVFYSFLAGMLVYRLGWIIKTRLGFLSVSILLLAVLTSPYSKKWNFVSEPLIVIFILPFLVSLGAGATLRPIFNRICKFSGELSYPLYMVHYPFIWIFFSYIEKCKPSVNELLIVIPVSVVLLIIFAWLIMTFIDIPIRKYLKRRMERSL
;
A
#
# COMPACT_ATOMS: atom_id res chain seq x y z
N MET A 1 25.62 -7.90 -30.00
CA MET A 1 26.30 -6.95 -29.10
C MET A 1 25.40 -6.71 -27.90
N SER A 2 25.69 -7.35 -26.78
CA SER A 2 24.99 -7.14 -25.48
C SER A 2 25.61 -5.88 -24.86
N THR A 3 24.96 -4.74 -25.02
CA THR A 3 25.35 -3.52 -24.31
C THR A 3 24.95 -3.68 -22.86
N THR A 4 25.93 -3.89 -21.98
CA THR A 4 25.73 -3.80 -20.53
C THR A 4 25.14 -2.41 -20.21
N PRO A 5 24.02 -2.34 -19.44
CA PRO A 5 23.44 -1.06 -19.07
C PRO A 5 24.47 -0.26 -18.26
N ASP A 6 24.66 1.01 -18.62
CA ASP A 6 25.52 1.92 -17.88
C ASP A 6 25.09 1.99 -16.40
N ALA A 7 26.03 1.79 -15.47
CA ALA A 7 25.77 1.86 -14.02
C ALA A 7 25.11 3.21 -13.59
N SER A 8 25.29 4.28 -14.37
CA SER A 8 24.61 5.56 -14.16
C SER A 8 23.08 5.46 -14.29
N LEU A 9 22.58 4.52 -15.13
CA LEU A 9 21.16 4.28 -15.34
C LEU A 9 20.49 3.59 -14.13
N LEU A 10 21.26 3.01 -13.23
CA LEU A 10 20.78 2.39 -11.99
C LEU A 10 20.69 3.41 -10.84
N LYS A 11 21.17 4.64 -11.02
CA LYS A 11 21.06 5.68 -9.98
C LYS A 11 19.61 6.10 -9.80
N THR A 12 19.17 6.20 -8.55
CA THR A 12 17.84 6.70 -8.19
C THR A 12 17.73 8.19 -8.55
N ARG A 13 16.63 8.59 -9.18
CA ARG A 13 16.31 10.01 -9.41
C ARG A 13 16.00 10.72 -8.10
N GLN A 14 16.05 12.07 -8.12
CA GLN A 14 15.69 12.89 -6.97
C GLN A 14 14.29 12.51 -6.45
N HIS A 15 14.18 12.29 -5.13
CA HIS A 15 12.91 11.94 -4.50
C HIS A 15 12.01 13.17 -4.33
N PHE A 16 10.72 12.97 -4.49
CA PHE A 16 9.68 13.92 -4.07
C PHE A 16 9.47 13.76 -2.55
N GLN A 17 10.31 14.43 -1.77
CA GLN A 17 10.39 14.22 -0.31
C GLN A 17 9.06 14.43 0.41
N ILE A 18 8.22 15.38 -0.04
CA ILE A 18 6.89 15.60 0.55
C ILE A 18 6.00 14.37 0.29
N LEU A 19 6.02 13.79 -0.92
CA LEU A 19 5.27 12.58 -1.23
C LEU A 19 5.75 11.38 -0.39
N ASP A 20 7.05 11.31 -0.11
CA ASP A 20 7.60 10.30 0.82
C ASP A 20 7.04 10.52 2.24
N GLY A 21 6.98 11.78 2.71
CA GLY A 21 6.36 12.13 3.98
C GLY A 21 4.88 11.76 4.06
N LEU A 22 4.11 12.07 3.01
CA LEU A 22 2.68 11.73 2.92
C LEU A 22 2.43 10.21 2.95
N ARG A 23 3.32 9.41 2.34
CA ARG A 23 3.25 7.95 2.46
C ARG A 23 3.34 7.47 3.90
N GLY A 24 4.23 8.10 4.70
CA GLY A 24 4.35 7.79 6.12
C GLY A 24 3.09 8.13 6.89
N VAL A 25 2.51 9.32 6.65
CA VAL A 25 1.24 9.73 7.27
C VAL A 25 0.13 8.73 6.91
N ALA A 26 -0.03 8.40 5.63
CA ALA A 26 -1.03 7.45 5.18
C ALA A 26 -0.83 6.05 5.79
N ALA A 27 0.41 5.56 5.88
CA ALA A 27 0.70 4.24 6.46
C ALA A 27 0.34 4.16 7.95
N ILE A 28 0.64 5.20 8.74
CA ILE A 28 0.25 5.25 10.16
C ILE A 28 -1.28 5.30 10.29
N THR A 29 -1.96 6.09 9.45
CA THR A 29 -3.43 6.17 9.46
C THR A 29 -4.07 4.82 9.12
N VAL A 30 -3.49 4.05 8.19
CA VAL A 30 -3.95 2.67 7.88
C VAL A 30 -3.78 1.73 9.07
N VAL A 31 -2.67 1.82 9.81
CA VAL A 31 -2.50 0.99 11.03
C VAL A 31 -3.57 1.32 12.05
N ILE A 32 -3.83 2.60 12.31
CA ILE A 32 -4.91 3.03 13.22
C ILE A 32 -6.27 2.52 12.71
N PHE A 33 -6.53 2.63 11.40
CA PHE A 33 -7.76 2.13 10.79
C PHE A 33 -7.96 0.64 11.07
N HIS A 34 -6.95 -0.20 10.91
CA HIS A 34 -7.08 -1.65 11.12
C HIS A 34 -7.31 -2.04 12.58
N PHE A 35 -6.82 -1.27 13.55
CA PHE A 35 -7.24 -1.43 14.93
C PHE A 35 -8.70 -1.00 15.13
N MET A 36 -9.07 0.14 14.55
CA MET A 36 -10.41 0.70 14.71
C MET A 36 -11.50 -0.12 14.01
N GLU A 37 -11.23 -0.71 12.82
CA GLU A 37 -12.22 -1.57 12.15
C GLU A 37 -12.59 -2.82 12.95
N ILE A 38 -11.69 -3.28 13.83
CA ILE A 38 -11.94 -4.40 14.75
C ILE A 38 -12.60 -3.93 16.02
N ALA A 39 -12.10 -2.83 16.62
CA ALA A 39 -12.63 -2.30 17.86
C ALA A 39 -14.02 -1.62 17.68
N GLN A 40 -14.27 -1.02 16.52
CA GLN A 40 -15.51 -0.36 16.12
C GLN A 40 -15.86 -0.71 14.67
N PRO A 41 -16.55 -1.87 14.44
CA PRO A 41 -16.85 -2.35 13.09
C PRO A 41 -17.82 -1.45 12.31
N ASP A 42 -18.57 -0.59 12.99
CA ASP A 42 -19.44 0.38 12.32
C ASP A 42 -18.62 1.61 11.90
N TYR A 43 -18.24 1.66 10.62
CA TYR A 43 -17.44 2.74 10.06
C TYR A 43 -18.09 4.13 10.17
N GLU A 44 -19.44 4.21 10.26
CA GLU A 44 -20.13 5.49 10.48
C GLU A 44 -19.82 6.10 11.86
N LYS A 45 -19.38 5.27 12.83
CA LYS A 45 -18.94 5.69 14.15
C LYS A 45 -17.43 5.80 14.31
N SER A 46 -16.67 5.42 13.28
CA SER A 46 -15.21 5.46 13.29
C SER A 46 -14.69 6.80 12.78
N PHE A 47 -13.80 7.44 13.55
CA PHE A 47 -13.15 8.69 13.11
C PHE A 47 -12.15 8.52 11.97
N VAL A 48 -11.85 7.27 11.59
CA VAL A 48 -10.97 6.90 10.47
C VAL A 48 -11.69 6.02 9.43
N GLY A 49 -13.01 6.15 9.33
CA GLY A 49 -13.85 5.27 8.50
C GLY A 49 -13.47 5.21 7.03
N HIS A 50 -12.87 6.26 6.47
CA HIS A 50 -12.40 6.30 5.08
C HIS A 50 -10.89 6.05 4.91
N ALA A 51 -10.15 5.69 5.97
CA ALA A 51 -8.70 5.52 5.88
C ALA A 51 -8.24 4.36 4.97
N PHE A 52 -9.13 3.43 4.61
CA PHE A 52 -8.86 2.42 3.57
C PHE A 52 -8.58 3.04 2.19
N LEU A 53 -8.99 4.30 1.92
CA LEU A 53 -8.67 5.05 0.70
C LEU A 53 -7.18 5.43 0.60
N ALA A 54 -6.41 5.29 1.68
CA ALA A 54 -4.96 5.40 1.63
C ALA A 54 -4.32 4.42 0.64
N VAL A 55 -4.96 3.26 0.39
CA VAL A 55 -4.48 2.30 -0.62
C VAL A 55 -4.59 2.88 -2.03
N ASP A 56 -5.68 3.59 -2.35
CA ASP A 56 -5.85 4.27 -3.63
C ASP A 56 -4.85 5.42 -3.79
N PHE A 57 -4.55 6.14 -2.70
CA PHE A 57 -3.45 7.11 -2.68
C PHE A 57 -2.10 6.45 -2.98
N PHE A 58 -1.80 5.28 -2.39
CA PHE A 58 -0.56 4.54 -2.66
C PHE A 58 -0.49 4.07 -4.11
N PHE A 59 -1.57 3.58 -4.69
CA PHE A 59 -1.61 3.20 -6.10
C PHE A 59 -1.39 4.41 -7.03
N CYS A 60 -2.04 5.54 -6.75
CA CYS A 60 -1.85 6.78 -7.52
C CYS A 60 -0.40 7.26 -7.42
N LEU A 61 0.15 7.30 -6.22
CA LEU A 61 1.54 7.66 -6.00
C LEU A 61 2.51 6.69 -6.68
N SER A 62 2.23 5.38 -6.65
CA SER A 62 3.03 4.37 -7.34
C SER A 62 3.07 4.63 -8.85
N GLY A 63 1.91 4.89 -9.48
CA GLY A 63 1.83 5.23 -10.90
C GLY A 63 2.64 6.47 -11.25
N PHE A 64 2.53 7.54 -10.45
CA PHE A 64 3.31 8.78 -10.60
C PHE A 64 4.83 8.51 -10.50
N VAL A 65 5.27 7.84 -9.44
CA VAL A 65 6.71 7.59 -9.17
C VAL A 65 7.31 6.63 -10.19
N ILE A 66 6.56 5.61 -10.63
CA ILE A 66 7.04 4.65 -11.64
C ILE A 66 7.19 5.35 -12.99
N ALA A 67 6.22 6.13 -13.43
CA ALA A 67 6.34 6.91 -14.67
C ALA A 67 7.51 7.90 -14.59
N TYR A 68 7.63 8.65 -13.48
CA TYR A 68 8.76 9.54 -13.24
C TYR A 68 10.12 8.84 -13.33
N ALA A 69 10.24 7.68 -12.69
CA ALA A 69 11.53 6.99 -12.61
C ALA A 69 11.92 6.27 -13.90
N TYR A 70 10.95 5.81 -14.70
CA TYR A 70 11.23 4.82 -15.75
C TYR A 70 10.74 5.17 -17.15
N ASP A 71 9.83 6.13 -17.39
CA ASP A 71 9.32 6.42 -18.74
C ASP A 71 10.42 6.67 -19.78
N THR A 72 11.50 7.32 -19.39
CA THR A 72 12.64 7.60 -20.28
C THR A 72 13.72 6.52 -20.26
N ARG A 73 13.76 5.66 -19.24
CA ARG A 73 14.89 4.75 -18.97
C ARG A 73 14.60 3.28 -19.25
N ILE A 74 13.32 2.90 -19.29
CA ILE A 74 12.94 1.49 -19.34
C ILE A 74 13.44 0.79 -20.62
N LYS A 75 13.54 1.53 -21.74
CA LYS A 75 14.06 0.99 -23.00
C LYS A 75 15.55 0.60 -22.90
N GLU A 76 16.31 1.36 -22.08
CA GLU A 76 17.75 1.15 -21.89
C GLU A 76 18.03 0.05 -20.85
N ILE A 77 17.30 0.05 -19.74
CA ILE A 77 17.50 -0.95 -18.70
C ILE A 77 16.86 -2.30 -19.00
N GLY A 78 15.83 -2.33 -19.85
CA GLY A 78 15.10 -3.53 -20.24
C GLY A 78 14.10 -4.05 -19.21
N PHE A 79 13.18 -4.91 -19.67
CA PHE A 79 12.10 -5.47 -18.86
C PHE A 79 12.64 -6.30 -17.66
N SER A 80 13.59 -7.19 -17.91
CA SER A 80 14.13 -8.09 -16.87
C SER A 80 14.78 -7.32 -15.73
N THR A 81 15.60 -6.31 -16.05
CA THR A 81 16.26 -5.46 -15.05
C THR A 81 15.24 -4.65 -14.26
N PHE A 82 14.21 -4.10 -14.92
CA PHE A 82 13.13 -3.40 -14.25
C PHE A 82 12.41 -4.31 -13.24
N VAL A 83 12.00 -5.52 -13.65
CA VAL A 83 11.32 -6.48 -12.76
C VAL A 83 12.22 -6.87 -11.59
N LYS A 84 13.52 -7.16 -11.83
CA LYS A 84 14.49 -7.45 -10.76
C LYS A 84 14.60 -6.31 -9.75
N LEU A 85 14.67 -5.06 -10.21
CA LEU A 85 14.71 -3.88 -9.32
C LEU A 85 13.46 -3.76 -8.47
N ARG A 86 12.27 -4.04 -9.04
CA ARG A 86 11.01 -4.03 -8.28
C ARG A 86 10.96 -5.18 -7.26
N LEU A 87 11.36 -6.38 -7.64
CA LEU A 87 11.45 -7.53 -6.73
C LEU A 87 12.43 -7.25 -5.59
N ILE A 88 13.63 -6.74 -5.85
CA ILE A 88 14.60 -6.36 -4.80
C ILE A 88 14.01 -5.34 -3.83
N ARG A 89 13.18 -4.42 -4.33
CA ARG A 89 12.56 -3.39 -3.49
C ARG A 89 11.43 -3.92 -2.62
N LEU A 90 10.57 -4.80 -3.14
CA LEU A 90 9.29 -5.15 -2.53
C LEU A 90 9.31 -6.54 -1.87
N HIS A 91 9.89 -7.53 -2.55
CA HIS A 91 9.71 -8.93 -2.17
C HIS A 91 10.37 -9.37 -0.84
N PRO A 92 11.50 -8.79 -0.39
CA PRO A 92 12.05 -9.13 0.92
C PRO A 92 11.04 -8.96 2.06
N LEU A 93 10.29 -7.85 2.06
CA LEU A 93 9.28 -7.61 3.09
C LEU A 93 8.01 -8.46 2.92
N VAL A 94 7.70 -8.96 1.73
CA VAL A 94 6.65 -9.98 1.54
C VAL A 94 7.01 -11.24 2.31
N ILE A 95 8.24 -11.74 2.14
CA ILE A 95 8.69 -12.96 2.81
C ILE A 95 8.74 -12.72 4.34
N ILE A 96 9.29 -11.60 4.79
CA ILE A 96 9.37 -11.27 6.22
C ILE A 96 7.97 -11.16 6.82
N GLY A 97 7.04 -10.45 6.18
CA GLY A 97 5.66 -10.32 6.63
C GLY A 97 4.93 -11.67 6.67
N SER A 98 5.20 -12.56 5.70
CA SER A 98 4.65 -13.92 5.69
C SER A 98 5.21 -14.77 6.84
N ILE A 99 6.51 -14.64 7.17
CA ILE A 99 7.14 -15.33 8.31
C ILE A 99 6.52 -14.82 9.62
N ILE A 100 6.40 -13.50 9.79
CA ILE A 100 5.78 -12.91 10.98
C ILE A 100 4.32 -13.38 11.09
N GLY A 101 3.58 -13.39 9.97
CA GLY A 101 2.20 -13.87 9.93
C GLY A 101 2.06 -15.34 10.30
N LEU A 102 2.97 -16.21 9.83
CA LEU A 102 3.02 -17.60 10.24
C LEU A 102 3.29 -17.74 11.74
N LEU A 103 4.25 -16.99 12.29
CA LEU A 103 4.56 -17.00 13.71
C LEU A 103 3.35 -16.51 14.54
N CYS A 104 2.73 -15.40 14.15
CA CYS A 104 1.53 -14.90 14.81
C CYS A 104 0.38 -15.92 14.74
N TRP A 105 0.22 -16.65 13.62
CA TRP A 105 -0.77 -17.71 13.47
C TRP A 105 -0.52 -18.90 14.40
N LEU A 106 0.74 -19.35 14.52
CA LEU A 106 1.10 -20.51 15.32
C LEU A 106 1.09 -20.22 16.82
N PHE A 107 1.41 -19.00 17.21
CA PHE A 107 1.58 -18.58 18.60
C PHE A 107 0.52 -17.57 19.05
N ASP A 108 -0.64 -17.51 18.38
CA ASP A 108 -1.77 -16.68 18.83
C ASP A 108 -2.33 -17.23 20.15
N PRO A 109 -2.19 -16.52 21.29
CA PRO A 109 -2.62 -17.03 22.59
C PRO A 109 -4.15 -16.99 22.79
N PHE A 110 -4.86 -16.39 21.86
CA PHE A 110 -6.29 -16.18 21.91
C PHE A 110 -7.08 -17.03 20.91
N SER A 111 -6.40 -17.77 20.01
CA SER A 111 -7.02 -18.54 18.92
C SER A 111 -6.38 -19.92 18.77
N ASP A 112 -7.18 -20.91 18.43
CA ASP A 112 -6.79 -22.29 18.13
C ASP A 112 -6.91 -22.63 16.63
N LEU A 113 -7.07 -21.65 15.79
CA LEU A 113 -7.24 -21.83 14.33
C LEU A 113 -6.10 -22.63 13.71
N HIS A 114 -4.86 -22.50 14.21
CA HIS A 114 -3.72 -23.26 13.72
C HIS A 114 -3.93 -24.77 13.91
N THR A 115 -4.53 -25.20 15.01
CA THR A 115 -4.88 -26.61 15.27
C THR A 115 -6.02 -27.05 14.36
N LYS A 116 -7.07 -26.24 14.21
CA LYS A 116 -8.25 -26.51 13.40
C LYS A 116 -7.90 -26.74 11.93
N TYR A 117 -7.01 -25.94 11.36
CA TYR A 117 -6.65 -26.00 9.94
C TYR A 117 -5.47 -26.94 9.63
N GLY A 118 -4.66 -27.27 10.63
CA GLY A 118 -3.57 -28.23 10.55
C GLY A 118 -2.32 -27.73 9.80
N ALA A 119 -1.22 -28.47 9.97
CA ALA A 119 0.10 -28.06 9.48
C ALA A 119 0.20 -27.98 7.95
N PHE A 120 -0.45 -28.88 7.21
CA PHE A 120 -0.39 -28.88 5.74
C PHE A 120 -1.02 -27.62 5.15
N LYS A 121 -2.20 -27.21 5.64
CA LYS A 121 -2.85 -25.98 5.17
C LYS A 121 -2.04 -24.75 5.58
N ALA A 122 -1.48 -24.74 6.80
CA ALA A 122 -0.58 -23.68 7.25
C ALA A 122 0.65 -23.55 6.33
N PHE A 123 1.25 -24.65 5.92
CA PHE A 123 2.36 -24.67 4.96
C PHE A 123 1.94 -24.12 3.59
N LEU A 124 0.79 -24.53 3.03
CA LEU A 124 0.30 -24.02 1.75
C LEU A 124 0.03 -22.52 1.83
N MET A 125 -0.61 -22.03 2.89
CA MET A 125 -0.81 -20.60 3.12
C MET A 125 0.50 -19.82 3.17
N PHE A 126 1.54 -20.39 3.79
CA PHE A 126 2.86 -19.77 3.86
C PHE A 126 3.52 -19.68 2.48
N VAL A 127 3.56 -20.77 1.74
CA VAL A 127 4.16 -20.83 0.40
C VAL A 127 3.44 -19.88 -0.55
N THR A 128 2.10 -19.92 -0.59
CA THR A 128 1.30 -19.04 -1.45
C THR A 128 1.45 -17.56 -1.07
N SER A 129 1.55 -17.24 0.22
CA SER A 129 1.80 -15.89 0.71
C SER A 129 3.18 -15.39 0.27
N CYS A 130 4.24 -16.21 0.41
CA CYS A 130 5.58 -15.87 -0.06
C CYS A 130 5.65 -15.68 -1.58
N LEU A 131 4.89 -16.45 -2.36
CA LEU A 131 4.84 -16.36 -3.82
C LEU A 131 3.85 -15.33 -4.35
N MET A 132 3.16 -14.61 -3.47
CA MET A 132 2.10 -13.65 -3.83
C MET A 132 0.97 -14.30 -4.64
N ILE A 133 0.60 -15.53 -4.29
CA ILE A 133 -0.53 -16.27 -4.91
C ILE A 133 -1.73 -16.16 -3.96
N PRO A 134 -2.86 -15.56 -4.38
CA PRO A 134 -4.07 -15.49 -3.56
C PRO A 134 -4.56 -16.88 -3.14
N TYR A 135 -4.84 -17.09 -1.84
CA TYR A 135 -5.30 -18.36 -1.30
C TYR A 135 -6.35 -18.13 -0.19
N PRO A 136 -7.61 -17.74 -0.54
CA PRO A 136 -8.66 -17.34 0.41
C PRO A 136 -9.39 -18.55 1.02
N VAL A 137 -8.82 -19.20 2.03
CA VAL A 137 -9.32 -20.49 2.57
C VAL A 137 -9.79 -20.43 4.03
N ILE A 138 -9.58 -19.31 4.75
CA ILE A 138 -9.93 -19.17 6.16
C ILE A 138 -11.24 -18.38 6.29
N ARG A 139 -12.31 -19.10 6.61
CA ARG A 139 -13.65 -18.52 6.76
C ARG A 139 -13.73 -17.52 7.93
N GLU A 140 -13.15 -17.88 9.06
CA GLU A 140 -13.14 -17.05 10.30
C GLU A 140 -12.37 -15.75 10.13
N ARG A 141 -11.64 -15.61 9.02
CA ARG A 141 -10.88 -14.41 8.64
C ARG A 141 -11.37 -13.87 7.30
N TYR A 142 -12.67 -14.00 7.04
CA TYR A 142 -13.40 -13.41 5.91
C TYR A 142 -12.82 -13.79 4.54
N PHE A 143 -12.31 -15.01 4.38
CA PHE A 143 -11.69 -15.48 3.12
C PHE A 143 -10.66 -14.50 2.54
N ASN A 144 -9.83 -13.89 3.42
CA ASN A 144 -8.81 -12.96 3.01
C ASN A 144 -7.84 -13.61 2.00
N LEU A 145 -7.47 -12.88 0.94
CA LEU A 145 -6.61 -13.37 -0.14
C LEU A 145 -5.23 -13.84 0.35
N PHE A 146 -4.69 -13.16 1.36
CA PHE A 146 -3.38 -13.42 1.96
C PHE A 146 -3.50 -13.47 3.48
N HIS A 147 -3.92 -14.62 3.98
CA HIS A 147 -4.29 -14.76 5.38
C HIS A 147 -3.18 -14.31 6.36
N TYR A 148 -1.92 -14.67 6.11
CA TYR A 148 -0.82 -14.31 7.01
C TYR A 148 -0.46 -12.83 6.98
N ASN A 149 -0.70 -12.15 5.87
CA ASN A 149 -0.44 -10.73 5.75
C ASN A 149 -1.46 -10.08 4.81
N PRO A 150 -2.69 -9.81 5.30
CA PRO A 150 -3.77 -9.25 4.51
C PRO A 150 -3.38 -8.09 3.59
N PRO A 151 -2.62 -7.06 4.01
CA PRO A 151 -2.23 -5.95 3.12
C PRO A 151 -1.52 -6.38 1.83
N SER A 152 -1.01 -7.60 1.76
CA SER A 152 -0.41 -8.16 0.54
C SER A 152 -1.35 -8.18 -0.66
N TRP A 153 -2.69 -8.08 -0.46
CA TRP A 153 -3.64 -7.99 -1.56
C TRP A 153 -3.36 -6.77 -2.46
N SER A 154 -3.07 -5.62 -1.88
CA SER A 154 -2.76 -4.41 -2.64
C SER A 154 -1.41 -4.51 -3.34
N LEU A 155 -0.43 -5.14 -2.69
CA LEU A 155 0.88 -5.38 -3.28
C LEU A 155 0.82 -6.37 -4.45
N PHE A 156 -0.05 -7.39 -4.38
CA PHE A 156 -0.33 -8.28 -5.52
C PHE A 156 -0.76 -7.47 -6.75
N TRP A 157 -1.70 -6.56 -6.59
CA TRP A 157 -2.11 -5.68 -7.66
C TRP A 157 -1.02 -4.68 -8.07
N GLU A 158 -0.17 -4.23 -7.16
CA GLU A 158 0.99 -3.40 -7.50
C GLU A 158 2.01 -4.15 -8.37
N TYR A 159 2.25 -5.45 -8.12
CA TYR A 159 3.09 -6.26 -9.02
C TYR A 159 2.49 -6.36 -10.41
N ILE A 160 1.19 -6.62 -10.52
CA ILE A 160 0.50 -6.67 -11.82
C ILE A 160 0.60 -5.31 -12.53
N ALA A 161 0.37 -4.21 -11.82
CA ALA A 161 0.50 -2.87 -12.39
C ALA A 161 1.92 -2.57 -12.88
N ASN A 162 2.96 -2.94 -12.12
CA ASN A 162 4.35 -2.79 -12.51
C ASN A 162 4.70 -3.60 -13.76
N ILE A 163 4.26 -4.86 -13.84
CA ILE A 163 4.47 -5.72 -15.01
C ILE A 163 3.73 -5.13 -16.22
N SER A 164 2.46 -4.75 -16.05
CA SER A 164 1.65 -4.12 -17.10
C SER A 164 2.28 -2.80 -17.57
N TYR A 165 2.83 -2.01 -16.65
CA TYR A 165 3.58 -0.80 -16.98
C TYR A 165 4.74 -1.10 -17.91
N ALA A 166 5.60 -2.04 -17.55
CA ALA A 166 6.80 -2.35 -18.30
C ALA A 166 6.53 -2.97 -19.69
N LEU A 167 5.46 -3.76 -19.81
CA LEU A 167 5.11 -4.44 -21.06
C LEU A 167 4.31 -3.54 -22.01
N VAL A 168 3.35 -2.79 -21.49
CA VAL A 168 2.32 -2.10 -22.29
C VAL A 168 2.25 -0.61 -21.97
N LEU A 169 1.98 -0.22 -20.70
CA LEU A 169 1.55 1.13 -20.38
C LEU A 169 2.60 2.19 -20.70
N VAL A 170 3.89 1.86 -20.55
CA VAL A 170 4.99 2.78 -20.88
C VAL A 170 4.99 3.19 -22.35
N LYS A 171 4.48 2.34 -23.26
CA LYS A 171 4.43 2.58 -24.72
C LYS A 171 3.18 3.35 -25.15
N LEU A 172 2.17 3.45 -24.28
CA LEU A 172 0.91 4.09 -24.62
C LEU A 172 1.06 5.61 -24.75
N ARG A 173 0.40 6.17 -25.78
CA ARG A 173 0.25 7.61 -25.95
C ARG A 173 -0.71 8.17 -24.89
N ASN A 174 -0.51 9.43 -24.49
CA ASN A 174 -1.36 10.07 -23.48
C ASN A 174 -2.85 10.06 -23.83
N LYS A 175 -3.21 10.13 -25.12
CA LYS A 175 -4.63 10.02 -25.56
C LYS A 175 -5.26 8.68 -25.16
N ILE A 176 -4.53 7.56 -25.33
CA ILE A 176 -5.01 6.22 -24.94
C ILE A 176 -5.09 6.12 -23.41
N LEU A 177 -4.07 6.65 -22.72
CA LEU A 177 -4.04 6.68 -21.25
C LEU A 177 -5.25 7.44 -20.67
N TRP A 178 -5.64 8.56 -21.30
CA TRP A 178 -6.86 9.30 -20.97
C TRP A 178 -8.13 8.45 -21.10
N VAL A 179 -8.26 7.69 -22.21
CA VAL A 179 -9.41 6.80 -22.38
C VAL A 179 -9.45 5.72 -21.30
N LEU A 180 -8.29 5.13 -20.98
CA LEU A 180 -8.21 4.12 -19.92
C LEU A 180 -8.53 4.70 -18.53
N VAL A 181 -8.08 5.92 -18.23
CA VAL A 181 -8.43 6.62 -16.98
C VAL A 181 -9.94 6.92 -16.92
N ALA A 182 -10.54 7.35 -18.03
CA ALA A 182 -11.98 7.57 -18.09
C ALA A 182 -12.78 6.27 -17.87
N ILE A 183 -12.37 5.16 -18.49
CA ILE A 183 -12.95 3.83 -18.25
C ILE A 183 -12.79 3.45 -16.78
N GLY A 184 -11.61 3.63 -16.21
CA GLY A 184 -11.35 3.35 -14.80
C GLY A 184 -12.24 4.17 -13.86
N ALA A 185 -12.47 5.46 -14.16
CA ALA A 185 -13.38 6.31 -13.39
C ALA A 185 -14.82 5.80 -13.42
N VAL A 186 -15.32 5.35 -14.59
CA VAL A 186 -16.62 4.71 -14.71
C VAL A 186 -16.69 3.43 -13.88
N LEU A 187 -15.63 2.60 -13.91
CA LEU A 187 -15.55 1.38 -13.12
C LEU A 187 -15.54 1.66 -11.61
N ILE A 188 -14.84 2.70 -11.14
CA ILE A 188 -14.91 3.16 -9.73
C ILE A 188 -16.34 3.52 -9.33
N CYS A 189 -17.02 4.34 -10.15
CA CYS A 189 -18.41 4.72 -9.88
C CYS A 189 -19.35 3.51 -9.88
N TYR A 190 -19.18 2.59 -10.84
CA TYR A 190 -19.95 1.36 -10.93
C TYR A 190 -19.76 0.48 -9.69
N GLU A 191 -18.50 0.21 -9.31
CA GLU A 191 -18.19 -0.65 -8.16
C GLU A 191 -18.72 -0.06 -6.86
N THR A 192 -18.52 1.23 -6.64
CA THR A 192 -19.00 1.91 -5.43
C THR A 192 -20.53 1.91 -5.35
N LYS A 193 -21.22 2.06 -6.48
CA LYS A 193 -22.68 1.95 -6.54
C LYS A 193 -23.17 0.52 -6.29
N ARG A 194 -22.46 -0.49 -6.84
CA ARG A 194 -22.79 -1.91 -6.73
C ARG A 194 -22.62 -2.44 -5.30
N SER A 195 -21.52 -2.09 -4.65
CA SER A 195 -21.13 -2.61 -3.31
C SER A 195 -21.44 -1.66 -2.16
N GLY A 196 -21.82 -0.42 -2.46
CA GLY A 196 -22.07 0.64 -1.46
C GLY A 196 -20.78 1.34 -0.98
N SER A 197 -19.60 0.81 -1.29
CA SER A 197 -18.29 1.36 -0.94
C SER A 197 -17.20 0.75 -1.80
N ILE A 198 -16.09 1.46 -2.03
CA ILE A 198 -14.90 0.95 -2.75
C ILE A 198 -13.95 0.14 -1.84
N ALA A 199 -14.30 -0.13 -0.61
CA ALA A 199 -13.44 -0.78 0.40
C ALA A 199 -13.00 -2.23 0.06
N GLY A 200 -13.51 -2.84 -1.01
CA GLY A 200 -13.18 -4.20 -1.44
C GLY A 200 -11.78 -4.36 -2.03
N GLY A 201 -11.44 -5.60 -2.36
CA GLY A 201 -10.20 -6.01 -3.03
C GLY A 201 -9.34 -6.99 -2.22
N TRP A 202 -9.66 -7.20 -0.96
CA TRP A 202 -8.88 -8.00 0.00
C TRP A 202 -9.40 -9.42 0.21
N GLY A 203 -10.63 -9.72 -0.18
CA GLY A 203 -11.28 -11.02 -0.01
C GLY A 203 -11.47 -11.76 -1.33
N GLY A 204 -11.69 -13.07 -1.25
CA GLY A 204 -11.91 -13.92 -2.42
C GLY A 204 -13.18 -13.58 -3.19
N ASP A 205 -14.19 -13.03 -2.53
CA ASP A 205 -15.49 -12.60 -3.07
C ASP A 205 -15.47 -11.19 -3.69
N ASN A 206 -14.46 -10.38 -3.38
CA ASN A 206 -14.37 -8.99 -3.79
C ASN A 206 -13.05 -8.61 -4.50
N ILE A 207 -12.30 -9.60 -5.00
CA ILE A 207 -10.99 -9.41 -5.65
C ILE A 207 -11.05 -8.45 -6.85
N SER A 208 -12.18 -8.41 -7.58
CA SER A 208 -12.38 -7.51 -8.72
C SER A 208 -12.33 -6.03 -8.34
N ALA A 209 -12.79 -5.67 -7.13
CA ALA A 209 -12.67 -4.31 -6.63
C ALA A 209 -11.19 -3.88 -6.53
N GLY A 210 -10.31 -4.79 -6.12
CA GLY A 210 -8.86 -4.53 -6.08
C GLY A 210 -8.28 -4.19 -7.46
N PHE A 211 -8.70 -4.92 -8.49
CA PHE A 211 -8.34 -4.60 -9.88
C PHE A 211 -8.82 -3.19 -10.28
N ILE A 212 -10.08 -2.87 -10.03
CA ILE A 212 -10.67 -1.58 -10.39
C ILE A 212 -9.91 -0.42 -9.71
N ARG A 213 -9.61 -0.57 -8.42
CA ARG A 213 -8.87 0.42 -7.61
C ARG A 213 -7.47 0.68 -8.17
N VAL A 214 -6.68 -0.37 -8.40
CA VAL A 214 -5.33 -0.20 -8.93
C VAL A 214 -5.36 0.29 -10.37
N PHE A 215 -6.28 -0.22 -11.20
CA PHE A 215 -6.40 0.18 -12.59
C PHE A 215 -6.62 1.68 -12.73
N TYR A 216 -7.60 2.24 -12.02
CA TYR A 216 -7.83 3.67 -12.05
C TYR A 216 -6.67 4.45 -11.43
N SER A 217 -6.35 4.18 -10.16
CA SER A 217 -5.47 5.03 -9.37
C SER A 217 -4.04 5.04 -9.92
N PHE A 218 -3.50 3.88 -10.36
CA PHE A 218 -2.17 3.81 -10.95
C PHE A 218 -2.09 4.58 -12.27
N LEU A 219 -3.09 4.41 -13.17
CA LEU A 219 -3.14 5.13 -14.45
C LEU A 219 -3.30 6.63 -14.25
N ALA A 220 -4.12 7.06 -13.28
CA ALA A 220 -4.28 8.47 -12.93
C ALA A 220 -2.96 9.08 -12.46
N GLY A 221 -2.21 8.38 -11.60
CA GLY A 221 -0.88 8.80 -11.16
C GLY A 221 0.12 8.93 -12.32
N MET A 222 0.14 7.96 -13.25
CA MET A 222 0.94 8.06 -14.47
C MET A 222 0.57 9.29 -15.30
N LEU A 223 -0.73 9.57 -15.43
CA LEU A 223 -1.23 10.70 -16.22
C LEU A 223 -0.85 12.04 -15.60
N VAL A 224 -0.96 12.17 -14.27
CA VAL A 224 -0.49 13.35 -13.52
C VAL A 224 0.97 13.65 -13.85
N TYR A 225 1.84 12.64 -13.83
CA TYR A 225 3.25 12.83 -14.21
C TYR A 225 3.43 13.21 -15.67
N ARG A 226 2.84 12.44 -16.61
CA ARG A 226 3.07 12.62 -18.05
C ARG A 226 2.54 13.93 -18.62
N LEU A 227 1.51 14.49 -18.00
CA LEU A 227 0.96 15.79 -18.38
C LEU A 227 1.65 16.96 -17.66
N GLY A 228 2.60 16.67 -16.76
CA GLY A 228 3.27 17.69 -15.98
C GLY A 228 2.33 18.42 -15.02
N TRP A 229 1.25 17.76 -14.58
CA TRP A 229 0.30 18.33 -13.61
C TRP A 229 0.92 18.39 -12.23
N ILE A 230 1.91 19.26 -12.07
CA ILE A 230 2.59 19.50 -10.80
C ILE A 230 2.23 20.91 -10.34
N ILE A 231 1.45 21.00 -9.29
CA ILE A 231 0.96 22.26 -8.76
C ILE A 231 2.03 22.89 -7.87
N LYS A 232 2.78 23.82 -8.42
CA LYS A 232 3.77 24.60 -7.65
C LYS A 232 3.05 25.44 -6.59
N THR A 233 3.36 25.18 -5.32
CA THR A 233 2.72 25.86 -4.18
C THR A 233 3.71 26.14 -3.07
N ARG A 234 3.39 27.16 -2.26
CA ARG A 234 4.10 27.47 -1.02
C ARG A 234 3.61 26.62 0.17
N LEU A 235 2.58 25.80 -0.03
CA LEU A 235 2.14 24.85 1.00
C LEU A 235 3.30 23.93 1.36
N GLY A 236 3.51 23.76 2.67
CA GLY A 236 4.55 22.88 3.19
C GLY A 236 4.01 21.48 3.48
N PHE A 237 4.91 20.59 3.93
CA PHE A 237 4.58 19.22 4.31
C PHE A 237 3.38 19.11 5.26
N LEU A 238 3.35 19.92 6.33
CA LEU A 238 2.24 19.90 7.30
C LEU A 238 0.88 20.20 6.67
N SER A 239 0.80 21.24 5.83
CA SER A 239 -0.47 21.63 5.20
C SER A 239 -1.00 20.52 4.29
N VAL A 240 -0.13 19.91 3.47
CA VAL A 240 -0.54 18.82 2.58
C VAL A 240 -0.86 17.54 3.37
N SER A 241 -0.17 17.29 4.49
CA SER A 241 -0.50 16.18 5.40
C SER A 241 -1.87 16.38 6.06
N ILE A 242 -2.21 17.60 6.49
CA ILE A 242 -3.54 17.91 7.05
C ILE A 242 -4.62 17.68 5.99
N LEU A 243 -4.41 18.09 4.73
CA LEU A 243 -5.37 17.83 3.66
C LEU A 243 -5.55 16.33 3.42
N LEU A 244 -4.48 15.55 3.39
CA LEU A 244 -4.56 14.09 3.28
C LEU A 244 -5.30 13.47 4.48
N LEU A 245 -4.96 13.88 5.70
CA LEU A 245 -5.66 13.41 6.90
C LEU A 245 -7.15 13.78 6.88
N ALA A 246 -7.51 15.00 6.48
CA ALA A 246 -8.89 15.41 6.36
C ALA A 246 -9.69 14.51 5.40
N VAL A 247 -9.06 14.01 4.33
CA VAL A 247 -9.68 13.05 3.42
C VAL A 247 -9.83 11.69 4.10
N LEU A 248 -8.77 11.17 4.72
CA LEU A 248 -8.75 9.83 5.33
C LEU A 248 -9.61 9.73 6.61
N THR A 249 -9.85 10.87 7.27
CA THR A 249 -10.73 10.97 8.45
C THR A 249 -12.08 11.59 8.13
N SER A 250 -12.42 11.75 6.84
CA SER A 250 -13.74 12.25 6.46
C SER A 250 -14.84 11.29 6.94
N PRO A 251 -16.03 11.80 7.31
CA PRO A 251 -17.11 10.96 7.83
C PRO A 251 -17.54 9.89 6.83
N TYR A 252 -17.54 8.64 7.26
CA TYR A 252 -18.09 7.54 6.48
C TYR A 252 -19.62 7.58 6.56
N SER A 253 -20.30 7.42 5.43
CA SER A 253 -21.76 7.38 5.38
C SER A 253 -22.25 6.41 4.33
N LYS A 254 -22.89 5.33 4.75
CA LYS A 254 -23.49 4.33 3.86
C LYS A 254 -24.41 4.96 2.81
N LYS A 255 -25.05 6.08 3.16
CA LYS A 255 -25.95 6.81 2.25
C LYS A 255 -25.20 7.59 1.17
N TRP A 256 -23.99 8.11 1.46
CA TRP A 256 -23.31 9.06 0.58
C TRP A 256 -22.00 8.52 -0.03
N ASN A 257 -21.51 7.37 0.43
CA ASN A 257 -20.23 6.81 -0.04
C ASN A 257 -20.21 6.55 -1.55
N PHE A 258 -21.34 6.17 -2.14
CA PHE A 258 -21.41 5.96 -3.59
C PHE A 258 -21.13 7.23 -4.43
N VAL A 259 -21.13 8.41 -3.80
CA VAL A 259 -20.72 9.69 -4.40
C VAL A 259 -19.40 10.18 -3.83
N SER A 260 -19.24 10.20 -2.50
CA SER A 260 -18.06 10.77 -1.85
C SER A 260 -16.78 9.99 -2.17
N GLU A 261 -16.80 8.66 -2.14
CA GLU A 261 -15.62 7.85 -2.43
C GLU A 261 -15.13 7.98 -3.88
N PRO A 262 -16.00 7.89 -4.93
CA PRO A 262 -15.58 8.21 -6.29
C PRO A 262 -15.00 9.62 -6.44
N LEU A 263 -15.60 10.63 -5.82
CA LEU A 263 -15.06 11.99 -5.86
C LEU A 263 -13.67 12.08 -5.25
N ILE A 264 -13.46 11.41 -4.11
CA ILE A 264 -12.16 11.36 -3.45
C ILE A 264 -11.15 10.65 -4.34
N VAL A 265 -11.44 9.43 -4.80
CA VAL A 265 -10.51 8.62 -5.58
C VAL A 265 -10.20 9.23 -6.94
N ILE A 266 -11.22 9.77 -7.63
CA ILE A 266 -11.08 10.28 -8.99
C ILE A 266 -10.42 11.66 -9.03
N PHE A 267 -10.73 12.54 -8.09
CA PHE A 267 -10.25 13.92 -8.17
C PHE A 267 -9.30 14.28 -7.04
N ILE A 268 -9.65 13.99 -5.79
CA ILE A 268 -8.91 14.51 -4.65
C ILE A 268 -7.56 13.81 -4.49
N LEU A 269 -7.48 12.47 -4.62
CA LEU A 269 -6.20 11.76 -4.46
C LEU A 269 -5.19 12.12 -5.55
N PRO A 270 -5.52 12.15 -6.87
CA PRO A 270 -4.61 12.66 -7.90
C PRO A 270 -4.22 14.13 -7.69
N PHE A 271 -5.15 14.96 -7.24
CA PHE A 271 -4.86 16.35 -6.87
C PHE A 271 -3.85 16.45 -5.72
N LEU A 272 -3.98 15.63 -4.66
CA LEU A 272 -3.03 15.60 -3.54
C LEU A 272 -1.63 15.11 -3.98
N VAL A 273 -1.55 14.15 -4.90
CA VAL A 273 -0.28 13.72 -5.49
C VAL A 273 0.36 14.86 -6.28
N SER A 274 -0.42 15.55 -7.12
CA SER A 274 0.01 16.72 -7.90
C SER A 274 0.49 17.87 -6.99
N LEU A 275 -0.26 18.16 -5.94
CA LEU A 275 0.06 19.19 -4.95
C LEU A 275 1.33 18.84 -4.16
N GLY A 276 1.43 17.58 -3.68
CA GLY A 276 2.60 17.11 -2.93
C GLY A 276 3.88 17.08 -3.76
N ALA A 277 3.76 16.81 -5.08
CA ALA A 277 4.89 16.83 -5.99
C ALA A 277 5.45 18.24 -6.23
N GLY A 278 4.60 19.29 -6.16
CA GLY A 278 4.99 20.67 -6.38
C GLY A 278 5.13 21.53 -5.12
N ALA A 279 4.89 20.94 -3.95
CA ALA A 279 4.92 21.65 -2.67
C ALA A 279 6.35 21.93 -2.18
N THR A 280 6.52 23.02 -1.41
CA THR A 280 7.82 23.47 -0.91
C THR A 280 8.17 22.79 0.41
N LEU A 281 9.28 22.07 0.47
CA LEU A 281 9.75 21.43 1.69
C LEU A 281 10.69 22.35 2.48
N ARG A 282 10.33 22.65 3.72
CA ARG A 282 11.21 23.37 4.65
C ARG A 282 12.29 22.40 5.18
N PRO A 283 13.57 22.84 5.32
CA PRO A 283 14.69 21.98 5.74
C PRO A 283 14.44 21.16 7.02
N ILE A 284 13.70 21.72 7.98
CA ILE A 284 13.36 21.07 9.25
C ILE A 284 12.58 19.75 9.05
N PHE A 285 11.79 19.64 7.97
CA PHE A 285 11.00 18.44 7.68
C PHE A 285 11.72 17.41 6.81
N ASN A 286 12.92 17.70 6.25
CA ASN A 286 13.63 16.78 5.36
C ASN A 286 13.85 15.43 6.00
N ARG A 287 14.33 15.39 7.25
CA ARG A 287 14.59 14.15 7.99
C ARG A 287 13.31 13.38 8.28
N ILE A 288 12.24 14.09 8.65
CA ILE A 288 10.93 13.51 8.96
C ILE A 288 10.33 12.90 7.71
N CYS A 289 10.27 13.63 6.59
CA CYS A 289 9.73 13.12 5.32
C CYS A 289 10.51 11.91 4.82
N LYS A 290 11.85 11.96 4.87
CA LYS A 290 12.69 10.83 4.48
C LYS A 290 12.45 9.61 5.36
N PHE A 291 12.51 9.78 6.67
CA PHE A 291 12.31 8.68 7.63
C PHE A 291 10.93 8.06 7.50
N SER A 292 9.86 8.87 7.48
CA SER A 292 8.49 8.36 7.38
C SER A 292 8.22 7.67 6.03
N GLY A 293 8.82 8.17 4.95
CA GLY A 293 8.76 7.52 3.64
C GLY A 293 9.48 6.18 3.59
N GLU A 294 10.66 6.07 4.22
CA GLU A 294 11.39 4.80 4.34
C GLU A 294 10.65 3.79 5.23
N LEU A 295 10.05 4.26 6.32
CA LEU A 295 9.32 3.44 7.30
C LEU A 295 7.97 2.96 6.76
N SER A 296 7.33 3.70 5.86
CA SER A 296 5.95 3.46 5.42
C SER A 296 5.71 2.05 4.89
N TYR A 297 6.61 1.53 4.04
CA TYR A 297 6.47 0.21 3.46
C TYR A 297 6.76 -0.92 4.45
N PRO A 298 7.84 -0.90 5.26
CA PRO A 298 8.01 -1.84 6.35
C PRO A 298 6.81 -1.88 7.30
N LEU A 299 6.32 -0.74 7.75
CA LEU A 299 5.15 -0.66 8.63
C LEU A 299 3.92 -1.30 7.99
N TYR A 300 3.65 -0.98 6.72
CA TYR A 300 2.54 -1.55 5.97
C TYR A 300 2.64 -3.08 5.84
N MET A 301 3.84 -3.63 5.73
CA MET A 301 4.05 -5.07 5.53
C MET A 301 4.14 -5.88 6.82
N VAL A 302 4.33 -5.27 7.99
CA VAL A 302 4.51 -6.04 9.23
C VAL A 302 3.42 -5.84 10.27
N HIS A 303 2.49 -4.88 10.10
CA HIS A 303 1.51 -4.57 11.14
C HIS A 303 0.36 -5.58 11.24
N TYR A 304 -0.15 -6.07 10.12
CA TYR A 304 -1.42 -6.82 10.10
C TYR A 304 -1.36 -8.20 10.79
N PRO A 305 -0.25 -8.93 10.79
CA PRO A 305 -0.14 -10.13 11.63
C PRO A 305 -0.53 -9.90 13.10
N PHE A 306 -0.14 -8.77 13.66
CA PHE A 306 -0.50 -8.37 15.04
C PHE A 306 -1.95 -7.91 15.16
N ILE A 307 -2.53 -7.36 14.09
CA ILE A 307 -3.96 -7.05 14.03
C ILE A 307 -4.80 -8.34 14.14
N TRP A 308 -4.33 -9.46 13.59
CA TRP A 308 -5.02 -10.75 13.77
C TRP A 308 -4.98 -11.23 15.23
N ILE A 309 -3.88 -11.05 15.94
CA ILE A 309 -3.81 -11.34 17.39
C ILE A 309 -4.76 -10.41 18.16
N PHE A 310 -4.78 -9.12 17.80
CA PHE A 310 -5.71 -8.16 18.39
C PHE A 310 -7.18 -8.54 18.11
N PHE A 311 -7.50 -9.02 16.91
CA PHE A 311 -8.84 -9.53 16.60
C PHE A 311 -9.21 -10.72 17.51
N SER A 312 -8.33 -11.69 17.66
CA SER A 312 -8.55 -12.84 18.55
C SER A 312 -8.70 -12.40 20.03
N TYR A 313 -7.91 -11.40 20.46
CA TYR A 313 -8.02 -10.80 21.78
C TYR A 313 -9.39 -10.17 22.01
N ILE A 314 -9.88 -9.37 21.05
CA ILE A 314 -11.22 -8.75 21.12
C ILE A 314 -12.31 -9.82 21.22
N GLU A 315 -12.27 -10.86 20.38
CA GLU A 315 -13.27 -11.92 20.37
C GLU A 315 -13.30 -12.71 21.69
N LYS A 316 -12.11 -13.04 22.25
CA LYS A 316 -11.99 -13.89 23.44
C LYS A 316 -12.18 -13.12 24.75
N CYS A 317 -11.53 -11.96 24.87
CA CYS A 317 -11.45 -11.21 26.15
C CYS A 317 -12.53 -10.13 26.28
N LYS A 318 -13.11 -9.65 25.17
CA LYS A 318 -14.14 -8.59 25.15
C LYS A 318 -13.75 -7.37 26.02
N PRO A 319 -12.58 -6.74 25.75
CA PRO A 319 -12.04 -5.68 26.58
C PRO A 319 -12.98 -4.47 26.66
N SER A 320 -12.90 -3.75 27.76
CA SER A 320 -13.62 -2.49 27.93
C SER A 320 -13.06 -1.37 27.03
N VAL A 321 -13.86 -0.32 26.81
CA VAL A 321 -13.42 0.87 26.06
C VAL A 321 -12.17 1.49 26.69
N ASN A 322 -12.09 1.55 28.02
CA ASN A 322 -10.93 2.11 28.73
C ASN A 322 -9.64 1.31 28.47
N GLU A 323 -9.73 -0.02 28.41
CA GLU A 323 -8.60 -0.86 28.04
C GLU A 323 -8.18 -0.60 26.58
N LEU A 324 -9.14 -0.47 25.65
CA LEU A 324 -8.85 -0.19 24.24
C LEU A 324 -8.19 1.17 24.02
N LEU A 325 -8.55 2.19 24.82
CA LEU A 325 -7.91 3.51 24.80
C LEU A 325 -6.42 3.46 25.18
N ILE A 326 -5.97 2.40 25.84
CA ILE A 326 -4.55 2.18 26.19
C ILE A 326 -3.92 1.21 25.17
N VAL A 327 -4.58 0.06 24.92
CA VAL A 327 -4.02 -1.01 24.09
C VAL A 327 -3.75 -0.54 22.65
N ILE A 328 -4.69 0.20 22.04
CA ILE A 328 -4.53 0.62 20.64
C ILE A 328 -3.36 1.59 20.48
N PRO A 329 -3.25 2.73 21.19
CA PRO A 329 -2.11 3.65 21.02
C PRO A 329 -0.77 2.99 21.34
N VAL A 330 -0.69 2.17 22.40
CA VAL A 330 0.53 1.44 22.76
C VAL A 330 0.92 0.48 21.64
N SER A 331 -0.03 -0.28 21.09
CA SER A 331 0.22 -1.19 19.98
C SER A 331 0.70 -0.47 18.73
N VAL A 332 0.10 0.68 18.39
CA VAL A 332 0.53 1.50 17.24
C VAL A 332 2.00 1.95 17.42
N VAL A 333 2.37 2.44 18.61
CA VAL A 333 3.76 2.86 18.89
C VAL A 333 4.72 1.67 18.80
N LEU A 334 4.36 0.53 19.39
CA LEU A 334 5.18 -0.68 19.32
C LEU A 334 5.35 -1.19 17.88
N LEU A 335 4.30 -1.13 17.06
CA LEU A 335 4.38 -1.48 15.63
C LEU A 335 5.28 -0.54 14.84
N ILE A 336 5.28 0.75 15.13
CA ILE A 336 6.19 1.73 14.51
C ILE A 336 7.63 1.40 14.88
N ILE A 337 7.91 1.11 16.15
CA ILE A 337 9.24 0.72 16.62
C ILE A 337 9.66 -0.60 15.97
N PHE A 338 8.79 -1.59 15.95
CA PHE A 338 9.05 -2.89 15.33
C PHE A 338 9.34 -2.76 13.83
N ALA A 339 8.53 -1.98 13.10
CA ALA A 339 8.76 -1.72 11.68
C ALA A 339 10.10 -0.99 11.44
N TRP A 340 10.49 -0.08 12.32
CA TRP A 340 11.80 0.58 12.26
C TRP A 340 12.96 -0.42 12.47
N LEU A 341 12.82 -1.35 13.42
CA LEU A 341 13.82 -2.42 13.64
C LEU A 341 13.93 -3.31 12.39
N ILE A 342 12.81 -3.78 11.84
CA ILE A 342 12.79 -4.57 10.61
C ILE A 342 13.42 -3.81 9.44
N MET A 343 13.07 -2.53 9.27
CA MET A 343 13.63 -1.67 8.24
C MET A 343 15.16 -1.59 8.35
N THR A 344 15.65 -1.30 9.56
CA THR A 344 17.06 -0.98 9.80
C THR A 344 17.95 -2.22 9.74
N PHE A 345 17.52 -3.30 10.40
CA PHE A 345 18.36 -4.47 10.59
C PHE A 345 18.15 -5.57 9.55
N ILE A 346 17.04 -5.58 8.83
CA ILE A 346 16.70 -6.64 7.90
C ILE A 346 16.50 -6.10 6.49
N ASP A 347 15.52 -5.21 6.25
CA ASP A 347 15.12 -4.79 4.92
C ASP A 347 16.24 -4.03 4.17
N ILE A 348 16.78 -2.98 4.80
CA ILE A 348 17.86 -2.18 4.18
C ILE A 348 19.10 -3.03 3.87
N PRO A 349 19.63 -3.86 4.78
CA PRO A 349 20.75 -4.74 4.49
C PRO A 349 20.49 -5.73 3.35
N ILE A 350 19.33 -6.41 3.35
CA ILE A 350 18.97 -7.37 2.30
C ILE A 350 18.88 -6.67 0.94
N ARG A 351 18.19 -5.53 0.84
CA ARG A 351 18.07 -4.77 -0.41
C ARG A 351 19.43 -4.30 -0.93
N LYS A 352 20.30 -3.83 -0.05
CA LYS A 352 21.70 -3.45 -0.42
C LYS A 352 22.48 -4.64 -0.94
N TYR A 353 22.41 -5.79 -0.27
CA TYR A 353 23.06 -7.03 -0.70
C TYR A 353 22.58 -7.49 -2.08
N LEU A 354 21.26 -7.60 -2.25
CA LEU A 354 20.67 -8.05 -3.51
C LEU A 354 20.98 -7.09 -4.67
N LYS A 355 20.96 -5.77 -4.42
CA LYS A 355 21.32 -4.77 -5.42
C LYS A 355 22.78 -4.90 -5.85
N ARG A 356 23.71 -5.02 -4.91
CA ARG A 356 25.16 -5.24 -5.21
C ARG A 356 25.38 -6.52 -6.02
N ARG A 357 24.67 -7.60 -5.67
CA ARG A 357 24.75 -8.88 -6.40
C ARG A 357 24.26 -8.72 -7.83
N MET A 358 23.16 -8.02 -8.03
CA MET A 358 22.60 -7.73 -9.37
C MET A 358 23.58 -6.88 -10.20
N GLU A 359 24.20 -5.84 -9.62
CA GLU A 359 25.17 -4.96 -10.30
C GLU A 359 26.45 -5.71 -10.74
N ARG A 360 26.83 -6.79 -10.03
CA ARG A 360 27.95 -7.66 -10.41
C ARG A 360 27.61 -8.65 -11.52
N SER A 361 26.33 -8.90 -11.79
CA SER A 361 25.85 -9.84 -12.79
C SER A 361 25.45 -9.17 -14.12
N LEU A 362 25.48 -7.85 -14.18
CA LEU A 362 25.30 -7.01 -15.37
C LEU A 362 26.63 -6.61 -15.97
#